data_7d8f6a74f511484ce8314b2a6bb3826e
#
_entry.id   7d8f6a74f511484ce8314b2a6bb3826e
#
_cell.length_a   1.000
_cell.length_b   1.000
_cell.length_c   1.000
_cell.angle_alpha   90.00
_cell.angle_beta   90.00
_cell.angle_gamma   90.00
#
_symmetry.space_group_name_H-M   'P 1'
#
loop_
_entity.id
_entity.type
_entity.pdbx_description
1 polymer ?
#
loop_
_entity_poly.entity_id
_entity_poly.type
_entity_poly.pdbx_seq_one_letter_code
_entity_poly.pdbx_strand_id
1 'polypeptide(L)'
;MKKKKLIATVLSASMLVGLLAGCGSSTDPAESPTGGGETTPAQGETTPAQNDVDSANFVIDPAQIPQEKLDTTLYLAVSVRGLENPYIATINEGMKLFAEYLDSIGQKYEMQVLDSQGDSSKEVDNMRQFAAKANGNAIAYADPNEDTIAYSLAEAMAESGGYLGTAWNKPADVGPSDLDPNWVIHTSPDNVVNGYNIAKALFDSMGGEGQIFVVQGLLGNTASNARYEGLQKALEEYPNIEVVADDTANWNTDEALALVETWLTQYPDVGGIWCANDNMATGALQALDAAGLKGKVGVCGIDANTDIVEAIANGEATATVSSNGYLQGGYTLAICYAAWAGLLDPAALPADFREFATPTVLIDSPEAAKDWQNYKPEFDFSRPFDCRVAG
;
A
#
# COMPACT_ATOMS: atom_id res chain seq x y z
N MET A 1 36.05 -8.32 42.46
CA MET A 1 37.20 -7.39 42.50
C MET A 1 37.20 -6.53 41.27
N LYS A 2 37.30 -5.22 41.51
CA LYS A 2 37.56 -4.08 40.57
C LYS A 2 36.57 -3.77 39.48
N LYS A 3 35.68 -2.79 39.78
CA LYS A 3 34.97 -1.89 38.89
C LYS A 3 35.97 -0.98 38.12
N LYS A 4 35.76 -0.77 36.81
CA LYS A 4 36.31 0.38 36.10
C LYS A 4 35.15 1.17 35.49
N LYS A 5 34.95 2.39 35.99
CA LYS A 5 34.16 3.45 35.39
C LYS A 5 34.98 4.10 34.28
N LEU A 6 34.39 4.34 33.13
CA LEU A 6 34.93 5.29 32.16
C LEU A 6 33.95 6.47 32.02
N ILE A 7 34.51 7.66 32.22
CA ILE A 7 33.88 8.97 32.17
C ILE A 7 33.97 9.44 30.73
N ALA A 8 32.85 9.84 30.12
CA ALA A 8 32.83 10.52 28.85
C ALA A 8 32.76 12.03 29.06
N THR A 9 33.72 12.73 28.50
CA THR A 9 33.87 14.18 28.56
C THR A 9 33.10 14.84 27.42
N VAL A 10 32.20 15.74 27.78
CA VAL A 10 31.48 16.65 26.87
C VAL A 10 32.43 17.81 26.51
N LEU A 11 32.60 18.10 25.22
CA LEU A 11 33.20 19.33 24.76
C LEU A 11 32.16 20.15 24.00
N SER A 12 31.72 21.25 24.59
CA SER A 12 30.96 22.31 23.98
C SER A 12 31.92 23.28 23.27
N ALA A 13 31.61 23.69 22.06
CA ALA A 13 32.25 24.85 21.44
C ALA A 13 31.17 25.75 20.81
N SER A 14 30.97 26.88 21.47
CA SER A 14 30.17 28.02 20.99
C SER A 14 31.10 29.03 20.28
N MET A 15 30.65 29.64 19.19
CA MET A 15 31.10 30.97 18.69
C MET A 15 30.05 31.46 17.68
N LEU A 16 29.29 32.44 17.98
CA LEU A 16 29.37 33.91 17.97
C LEU A 16 29.32 34.49 16.54
N VAL A 17 28.18 35.02 16.22
CA VAL A 17 27.71 36.38 15.82
C VAL A 17 28.59 37.20 14.88
N GLY A 18 27.98 37.66 13.80
CA GLY A 18 28.43 38.77 12.98
C GLY A 18 27.28 39.43 12.21
N LEU A 19 26.64 40.41 12.81
CA LEU A 19 25.73 41.36 12.16
C LEU A 19 26.53 42.40 11.37
N LEU A 20 26.09 42.74 10.14
CA LEU A 20 26.29 44.08 9.60
C LEU A 20 25.09 44.47 8.75
N ALA A 21 24.44 45.54 9.18
CA ALA A 21 23.36 46.24 8.51
C ALA A 21 23.94 47.25 7.48
N GLY A 22 23.18 47.50 6.42
CA GLY A 22 23.46 48.57 5.47
C GLY A 22 22.18 49.03 4.79
N CYS A 23 21.59 50.10 5.26
CA CYS A 23 20.47 50.83 4.65
C CYS A 23 20.92 51.63 3.43
N GLY A 24 20.02 51.89 2.49
CA GLY A 24 20.17 52.90 1.44
C GLY A 24 18.96 52.96 0.52
N SER A 25 18.17 53.99 0.70
CA SER A 25 16.85 54.31 0.15
C SER A 25 16.84 55.01 -1.20
N SER A 26 15.70 54.92 -1.89
CA SER A 26 14.93 55.95 -2.68
C SER A 26 15.44 56.34 -4.07
N THR A 27 14.67 56.32 -5.10
CA THR A 27 13.58 57.17 -5.62
C THR A 27 13.37 56.92 -7.10
N ASP A 28 12.11 56.81 -7.52
CA ASP A 28 11.57 57.06 -8.87
C ASP A 28 11.65 58.54 -9.23
N PRO A 29 11.34 59.03 -10.47
CA PRO A 29 10.56 58.46 -11.59
C PRO A 29 10.98 58.90 -13.05
N ALA A 30 10.28 58.30 -14.04
CA ALA A 30 9.78 58.85 -15.32
C ALA A 30 10.75 59.18 -16.48
N GLU A 31 10.49 58.64 -17.66
CA GLU A 31 9.94 59.19 -18.88
C GLU A 31 10.29 58.31 -20.09
N SER A 32 9.25 58.00 -20.91
CA SER A 32 9.41 57.50 -22.29
C SER A 32 9.70 58.70 -23.22
N PRO A 33 10.33 58.48 -24.40
CA PRO A 33 9.49 58.36 -25.57
C PRO A 33 9.99 57.46 -26.73
N THR A 34 9.02 56.86 -27.41
CA THR A 34 8.81 56.63 -28.84
C THR A 34 9.99 56.42 -29.82
N GLY A 35 9.87 55.39 -30.63
CA GLY A 35 10.55 55.29 -31.90
C GLY A 35 10.51 53.91 -32.54
N GLY A 36 9.70 53.80 -33.58
CA GLY A 36 9.30 52.70 -34.39
C GLY A 36 10.35 51.84 -35.08
N GLY A 37 9.89 50.73 -35.59
CA GLY A 37 10.48 50.12 -36.74
C GLY A 37 10.67 48.61 -36.69
N GLU A 38 9.93 47.98 -37.54
CA GLU A 38 10.17 46.70 -38.23
C GLU A 38 9.81 45.35 -37.54
N THR A 39 8.70 44.85 -38.01
CA THR A 39 8.21 43.49 -37.85
C THR A 39 9.04 42.48 -38.60
N THR A 40 9.65 41.55 -37.88
CA THR A 40 10.09 40.25 -38.42
C THR A 40 9.19 39.17 -37.81
N PRO A 41 8.63 38.21 -38.59
CA PRO A 41 7.76 37.19 -38.01
C PRO A 41 8.61 36.24 -37.14
N ALA A 42 8.33 36.22 -35.87
CA ALA A 42 8.82 35.16 -34.97
C ALA A 42 8.19 33.83 -35.45
N GLN A 43 9.05 32.87 -35.74
CA GLN A 43 8.67 31.47 -35.88
C GLN A 43 8.02 31.06 -34.55
N GLY A 44 6.73 30.66 -34.65
CA GLY A 44 6.04 30.06 -33.52
C GLY A 44 6.73 28.75 -33.13
N GLU A 45 7.36 28.74 -31.97
CA GLU A 45 7.56 27.51 -31.23
C GLU A 45 6.17 26.98 -30.90
N THR A 46 5.76 25.96 -31.61
CA THR A 46 4.64 25.12 -31.21
C THR A 46 5.07 24.39 -29.96
N THR A 47 4.72 24.92 -28.81
CA THR A 47 4.62 24.14 -27.57
C THR A 47 3.76 22.92 -27.89
N PRO A 48 4.23 21.69 -27.63
CA PRO A 48 3.35 20.53 -27.77
C PRO A 48 2.10 20.80 -26.91
N ALA A 49 0.94 20.63 -27.50
CA ALA A 49 -0.30 20.65 -26.75
C ALA A 49 -0.15 19.63 -25.61
N GLN A 50 -0.17 20.10 -24.36
CA GLN A 50 -0.47 19.25 -23.23
C GLN A 50 -1.85 18.66 -23.55
N ASN A 51 -1.86 17.41 -23.98
CA ASN A 51 -3.09 16.64 -23.99
C ASN A 51 -3.43 16.46 -22.51
N ASP A 52 -4.42 17.21 -22.02
CA ASP A 52 -5.06 16.90 -20.76
C ASP A 52 -5.63 15.48 -20.91
N VAL A 53 -4.89 14.50 -20.41
CA VAL A 53 -5.37 13.13 -20.34
C VAL A 53 -6.56 13.18 -19.39
N ASP A 54 -7.76 12.91 -19.89
CA ASP A 54 -8.94 12.69 -19.03
C ASP A 54 -8.70 11.38 -18.27
N SER A 55 -7.91 11.48 -17.22
CA SER A 55 -7.43 10.32 -16.46
C SER A 55 -8.59 9.56 -15.81
N ALA A 56 -9.70 10.24 -15.53
CA ALA A 56 -10.89 9.62 -14.95
C ALA A 56 -11.65 8.73 -15.95
N ASN A 57 -11.54 9.03 -17.25
CA ASN A 57 -12.16 8.25 -18.31
C ASN A 57 -11.14 7.54 -19.21
N PHE A 58 -9.91 7.38 -18.72
CA PHE A 58 -8.86 6.71 -19.50
C PHE A 58 -9.24 5.25 -19.78
N VAL A 59 -9.07 4.86 -21.05
CA VAL A 59 -9.35 3.50 -21.51
C VAL A 59 -8.15 2.96 -22.29
N ILE A 60 -7.74 1.74 -21.99
CA ILE A 60 -6.82 0.98 -22.83
C ILE A 60 -7.59 0.50 -24.05
N ASP A 61 -7.48 1.23 -25.17
CA ASP A 61 -8.07 0.81 -26.44
C ASP A 61 -7.08 -0.11 -27.18
N PRO A 62 -7.40 -1.40 -27.36
CA PRO A 62 -6.51 -2.33 -28.06
C PRO A 62 -6.13 -1.89 -29.47
N ALA A 63 -6.98 -1.09 -30.15
CA ALA A 63 -6.70 -0.58 -31.50
C ALA A 63 -5.59 0.49 -31.52
N GLN A 64 -5.27 1.10 -30.38
CA GLN A 64 -4.21 2.10 -30.24
C GLN A 64 -2.87 1.49 -29.83
N ILE A 65 -2.84 0.21 -29.43
CA ILE A 65 -1.59 -0.46 -29.05
C ILE A 65 -0.74 -0.68 -30.29
N PRO A 66 0.53 -0.21 -30.31
CA PRO A 66 1.42 -0.45 -31.45
C PRO A 66 1.62 -1.96 -31.68
N GLN A 67 1.53 -2.40 -32.93
CA GLN A 67 1.70 -3.83 -33.26
C GLN A 67 3.04 -4.40 -32.79
N GLU A 68 4.09 -3.59 -32.80
CA GLU A 68 5.40 -3.98 -32.28
C GLU A 68 5.36 -4.32 -30.79
N LYS A 69 4.50 -3.67 -30.00
CA LYS A 69 4.29 -3.98 -28.57
C LYS A 69 3.58 -5.31 -28.42
N LEU A 70 2.52 -5.56 -29.19
CA LEU A 70 1.80 -6.85 -29.16
C LEU A 70 2.73 -8.03 -29.57
N ASP A 71 3.65 -7.78 -30.50
CA ASP A 71 4.62 -8.78 -30.95
C ASP A 71 5.79 -8.99 -29.99
N THR A 72 6.02 -8.05 -29.07
CA THR A 72 7.06 -8.11 -28.05
C THR A 72 6.56 -8.90 -26.83
N THR A 73 7.40 -9.78 -26.28
CA THR A 73 7.08 -10.47 -25.02
C THR A 73 7.18 -9.50 -23.86
N LEU A 74 6.06 -9.26 -23.17
CA LEU A 74 6.00 -8.50 -21.94
C LEU A 74 6.27 -9.41 -20.74
N TYR A 75 7.09 -8.95 -19.80
CA TYR A 75 7.36 -9.65 -18.55
C TYR A 75 6.55 -9.00 -17.42
N LEU A 76 5.72 -9.82 -16.74
CA LEU A 76 4.89 -9.39 -15.62
C LEU A 76 5.40 -10.00 -14.33
N ALA A 77 5.46 -9.20 -13.27
CA ALA A 77 5.76 -9.74 -11.95
C ALA A 77 4.87 -9.16 -10.86
N VAL A 78 4.68 -9.96 -9.80
CA VAL A 78 4.29 -9.48 -8.48
C VAL A 78 5.44 -9.78 -7.52
N SER A 79 5.93 -8.74 -6.82
CA SER A 79 6.93 -8.83 -5.76
C SER A 79 6.23 -8.78 -4.43
N VAL A 80 6.46 -9.80 -3.61
CA VAL A 80 5.69 -10.05 -2.40
C VAL A 80 6.58 -10.57 -1.27
N ARG A 81 6.13 -10.36 -0.05
CA ARG A 81 6.82 -10.76 1.18
C ARG A 81 6.91 -12.27 1.36
N GLY A 82 5.84 -13.02 1.05
CA GLY A 82 5.77 -14.46 1.23
C GLY A 82 4.46 -15.02 0.67
N LEU A 83 4.52 -16.22 0.13
CA LEU A 83 3.37 -16.90 -0.51
C LEU A 83 2.47 -17.62 0.49
N GLU A 84 2.88 -17.75 1.74
CA GLU A 84 2.10 -18.38 2.82
C GLU A 84 0.94 -17.51 3.31
N ASN A 85 0.97 -16.20 3.06
CA ASN A 85 -0.12 -15.31 3.41
C ASN A 85 -1.26 -15.44 2.37
N PRO A 86 -2.49 -15.84 2.77
CA PRO A 86 -3.62 -15.99 1.86
C PRO A 86 -3.97 -14.71 1.08
N TYR A 87 -3.80 -13.54 1.68
CA TYR A 87 -4.00 -12.26 1.00
C TYR A 87 -3.06 -12.10 -0.21
N ILE A 88 -1.78 -12.47 -0.05
CA ILE A 88 -0.79 -12.44 -1.15
C ILE A 88 -1.20 -13.36 -2.31
N ALA A 89 -1.84 -14.49 -2.01
CA ALA A 89 -2.38 -15.35 -3.06
C ALA A 89 -3.43 -14.63 -3.93
N THR A 90 -4.25 -13.76 -3.34
CA THR A 90 -5.24 -12.98 -4.10
C THR A 90 -4.60 -11.93 -5.01
N ILE A 91 -3.47 -11.33 -4.63
CA ILE A 91 -2.69 -10.43 -5.50
C ILE A 91 -2.17 -11.20 -6.73
N ASN A 92 -1.64 -12.41 -6.52
CA ASN A 92 -1.17 -13.25 -7.61
C ASN A 92 -2.31 -13.69 -8.55
N GLU A 93 -3.49 -14.00 -8.01
CA GLU A 93 -4.68 -14.25 -8.83
C GLU A 93 -5.10 -12.99 -9.62
N GLY A 94 -4.97 -11.79 -9.05
CA GLY A 94 -5.18 -10.52 -9.77
C GLY A 94 -4.26 -10.39 -10.99
N MET A 95 -2.98 -10.75 -10.86
CA MET A 95 -2.05 -10.82 -12.00
C MET A 95 -2.53 -11.82 -13.07
N LYS A 96 -3.04 -12.98 -12.68
CA LYS A 96 -3.55 -13.99 -13.62
C LYS A 96 -4.80 -13.51 -14.36
N LEU A 97 -5.72 -12.85 -13.65
CA LEU A 97 -6.90 -12.24 -14.28
C LEU A 97 -6.50 -11.14 -15.29
N PHE A 98 -5.48 -10.33 -14.95
CA PHE A 98 -4.93 -9.38 -15.91
C PHE A 98 -4.26 -10.08 -17.11
N ALA A 99 -3.59 -11.20 -16.91
CA ALA A 99 -3.00 -11.98 -17.98
C ALA A 99 -4.07 -12.54 -18.95
N GLU A 100 -5.25 -12.95 -18.43
CA GLU A 100 -6.40 -13.33 -19.27
C GLU A 100 -6.89 -12.15 -20.14
N TYR A 101 -6.86 -10.93 -19.61
CA TYR A 101 -7.12 -9.73 -20.41
C TYR A 101 -6.07 -9.55 -21.52
N LEU A 102 -4.77 -9.75 -21.21
CA LEU A 102 -3.70 -9.67 -22.21
C LEU A 102 -3.88 -10.74 -23.32
N ASP A 103 -4.30 -11.95 -22.97
CA ASP A 103 -4.66 -13.00 -23.96
C ASP A 103 -5.77 -12.51 -24.89
N SER A 104 -6.78 -11.82 -24.34
CA SER A 104 -7.93 -11.35 -25.11
C SER A 104 -7.58 -10.30 -26.18
N ILE A 105 -6.49 -9.55 -25.94
CA ILE A 105 -5.98 -8.52 -26.87
C ILE A 105 -4.77 -9.00 -27.69
N GLY A 106 -4.32 -10.25 -27.50
CA GLY A 106 -3.22 -10.85 -28.25
C GLY A 106 -1.83 -10.42 -27.83
N GLN A 107 -1.65 -9.89 -26.62
CA GLN A 107 -0.35 -9.54 -26.06
C GLN A 107 0.43 -10.79 -25.64
N LYS A 108 1.67 -10.94 -26.11
CA LYS A 108 2.58 -12.00 -25.63
C LYS A 108 3.15 -11.62 -24.26
N TYR A 109 3.19 -12.57 -23.33
CA TYR A 109 3.74 -12.31 -21.98
C TYR A 109 4.38 -13.52 -21.32
N GLU A 110 5.21 -13.26 -20.30
CA GLU A 110 5.66 -14.23 -19.30
C GLU A 110 5.36 -13.68 -17.90
N MET A 111 4.92 -14.55 -16.96
CA MET A 111 4.60 -14.16 -15.58
C MET A 111 5.60 -14.73 -14.59
N GLN A 112 5.89 -13.97 -13.52
CA GLN A 112 6.73 -14.42 -12.42
C GLN A 112 6.23 -13.87 -11.08
N VAL A 113 6.33 -14.69 -10.02
CA VAL A 113 6.18 -14.25 -8.63
C VAL A 113 7.59 -14.09 -8.03
N LEU A 114 7.87 -12.92 -7.48
CA LEU A 114 9.14 -12.59 -6.83
C LEU A 114 8.92 -12.68 -5.31
N ASP A 115 9.17 -13.86 -4.75
CA ASP A 115 9.02 -14.13 -3.33
C ASP A 115 10.31 -13.74 -2.58
N SER A 116 10.22 -12.69 -1.76
CA SER A 116 11.34 -12.20 -0.95
C SER A 116 11.53 -12.98 0.35
N GLN A 117 10.50 -13.69 0.82
CA GLN A 117 10.48 -14.37 2.13
C GLN A 117 10.77 -13.42 3.30
N GLY A 118 10.29 -12.17 3.21
CA GLY A 118 10.48 -11.14 4.21
C GLY A 118 11.88 -10.49 4.23
N ASP A 119 12.76 -10.83 3.30
CA ASP A 119 14.10 -10.22 3.19
C ASP A 119 14.09 -9.07 2.20
N SER A 120 14.24 -7.83 2.71
CA SER A 120 14.23 -6.60 1.92
C SER A 120 15.36 -6.53 0.89
N SER A 121 16.55 -7.05 1.20
CA SER A 121 17.67 -7.09 0.25
C SER A 121 17.38 -8.05 -0.89
N LYS A 122 16.83 -9.23 -0.58
CA LYS A 122 16.41 -10.22 -1.56
C LYS A 122 15.29 -9.68 -2.45
N GLU A 123 14.37 -8.88 -1.90
CA GLU A 123 13.30 -8.27 -2.69
C GLU A 123 13.85 -7.35 -3.77
N VAL A 124 14.76 -6.43 -3.40
CA VAL A 124 15.42 -5.53 -4.35
C VAL A 124 16.25 -6.29 -5.38
N ASP A 125 16.99 -7.32 -4.97
CA ASP A 125 17.79 -8.14 -5.86
C ASP A 125 16.93 -8.95 -6.84
N ASN A 126 15.82 -9.51 -6.39
CA ASN A 126 14.84 -10.20 -7.24
C ASN A 126 14.27 -9.24 -8.31
N MET A 127 13.89 -8.02 -7.90
CA MET A 127 13.37 -7.00 -8.81
C MET A 127 14.42 -6.61 -9.86
N ARG A 128 15.65 -6.36 -9.44
CA ARG A 128 16.76 -6.01 -10.36
C ARG A 128 17.04 -7.11 -11.37
N GLN A 129 17.05 -8.38 -10.94
CA GLN A 129 17.26 -9.52 -11.84
C GLN A 129 16.10 -9.68 -12.84
N PHE A 130 14.87 -9.52 -12.37
CA PHE A 130 13.67 -9.56 -13.22
C PHE A 130 13.70 -8.44 -14.27
N ALA A 131 13.93 -7.20 -13.87
CA ALA A 131 13.98 -6.05 -14.76
C ALA A 131 15.10 -6.17 -15.80
N ALA A 132 16.29 -6.61 -15.38
CA ALA A 132 17.43 -6.84 -16.28
C ALA A 132 17.13 -7.93 -17.34
N LYS A 133 16.48 -9.06 -16.95
CA LYS A 133 16.03 -10.11 -17.87
C LYS A 133 15.09 -9.56 -18.93
N ALA A 134 14.16 -8.70 -18.55
CA ALA A 134 13.12 -8.17 -19.41
C ALA A 134 13.61 -7.07 -20.35
N ASN A 135 14.72 -6.40 -20.03
CA ASN A 135 15.38 -5.40 -20.88
C ASN A 135 14.42 -4.34 -21.45
N GLY A 136 13.72 -3.61 -20.57
CA GLY A 136 12.76 -2.57 -20.91
C GLY A 136 11.32 -3.05 -21.19
N ASN A 137 11.09 -4.37 -21.17
CA ASN A 137 9.77 -4.95 -21.40
C ASN A 137 9.19 -5.55 -20.12
N ALA A 138 9.43 -4.91 -18.97
CA ALA A 138 8.95 -5.31 -17.66
C ALA A 138 7.86 -4.40 -17.13
N ILE A 139 6.83 -4.99 -16.56
CA ILE A 139 5.91 -4.31 -15.63
C ILE A 139 5.80 -5.12 -14.33
N ALA A 140 5.71 -4.43 -13.20
CA ALA A 140 5.60 -5.11 -11.92
C ALA A 140 4.67 -4.40 -10.94
N TYR A 141 4.04 -5.21 -10.10
CA TYR A 141 3.48 -4.81 -8.81
C TYR A 141 4.50 -5.12 -7.72
N ALA A 142 4.66 -4.26 -6.72
CA ALA A 142 5.44 -4.56 -5.52
C ALA A 142 4.72 -4.14 -4.24
N ASP A 143 4.75 -5.04 -3.26
CA ASP A 143 4.42 -4.77 -1.86
C ASP A 143 5.73 -4.75 -1.06
N PRO A 144 6.39 -3.59 -0.90
CA PRO A 144 7.69 -3.50 -0.25
C PRO A 144 7.65 -4.06 1.17
N ASN A 145 8.61 -4.92 1.54
CA ASN A 145 8.71 -5.46 2.90
C ASN A 145 8.79 -4.37 3.97
N GLU A 146 9.50 -3.30 3.64
CA GLU A 146 9.70 -2.12 4.48
C GLU A 146 9.55 -0.85 3.63
N ASP A 147 9.13 0.25 4.25
CA ASP A 147 8.96 1.55 3.59
C ASP A 147 10.20 1.98 2.83
N THR A 148 11.37 1.78 3.44
CA THR A 148 12.67 2.28 2.97
C THR A 148 13.11 1.70 1.64
N ILE A 149 12.60 0.54 1.21
CA ILE A 149 13.01 -0.10 -0.05
C ILE A 149 12.12 0.24 -1.25
N ALA A 150 11.00 0.95 -1.05
CA ALA A 150 10.07 1.28 -2.14
C ALA A 150 10.77 2.01 -3.30
N TYR A 151 11.61 3.00 -2.97
CA TYR A 151 12.41 3.72 -3.96
C TYR A 151 13.42 2.81 -4.68
N SER A 152 14.11 1.93 -3.94
CA SER A 152 15.09 1.00 -4.52
C SER A 152 14.48 -0.03 -5.46
N LEU A 153 13.24 -0.44 -5.22
CA LEU A 153 12.48 -1.30 -6.13
C LEU A 153 12.13 -0.56 -7.42
N ALA A 154 11.70 0.71 -7.30
CA ALA A 154 11.40 1.55 -8.44
C ALA A 154 12.64 1.89 -9.26
N GLU A 155 13.78 2.20 -8.60
CA GLU A 155 15.07 2.43 -9.23
C GLU A 155 15.55 1.18 -10.01
N ALA A 156 15.40 -0.02 -9.42
CA ALA A 156 15.75 -1.28 -10.09
C ALA A 156 14.97 -1.51 -11.39
N MET A 157 13.69 -1.10 -11.43
CA MET A 157 12.89 -1.15 -12.66
C MET A 157 13.30 -0.05 -13.65
N ALA A 158 13.53 1.18 -13.16
CA ALA A 158 13.91 2.32 -13.99
C ALA A 158 15.26 2.11 -14.71
N GLU A 159 16.27 1.54 -14.03
CA GLU A 159 17.58 1.22 -14.60
C GLU A 159 17.49 0.35 -15.87
N SER A 160 16.46 -0.47 -15.99
CA SER A 160 16.21 -1.34 -17.14
C SER A 160 15.09 -0.84 -18.06
N GLY A 161 14.50 0.33 -17.79
CA GLY A 161 13.39 0.90 -18.56
C GLY A 161 12.05 0.20 -18.35
N GLY A 162 11.88 -0.54 -17.25
CA GLY A 162 10.60 -1.16 -16.85
C GLY A 162 9.70 -0.21 -16.08
N TYR A 163 8.47 -0.62 -15.82
CA TYR A 163 7.45 0.18 -15.11
C TYR A 163 6.98 -0.53 -13.84
N LEU A 164 6.88 0.22 -12.74
CA LEU A 164 6.50 -0.29 -11.43
C LEU A 164 5.28 0.45 -10.87
N GLY A 165 4.35 -0.30 -10.31
CA GLY A 165 3.39 0.19 -9.34
C GLY A 165 3.68 -0.44 -7.98
N THR A 166 3.74 0.39 -6.93
CA THR A 166 3.90 -0.09 -5.55
C THR A 166 2.61 -0.02 -4.78
N ALA A 167 2.52 -0.80 -3.70
CA ALA A 167 1.38 -0.74 -2.79
C ALA A 167 1.83 -0.78 -1.32
N TRP A 168 0.94 -0.37 -0.40
CA TRP A 168 1.03 -0.45 1.06
C TRP A 168 2.12 0.43 1.69
N ASN A 169 3.37 0.19 1.34
CA ASN A 169 4.52 0.67 2.10
C ASN A 169 5.43 1.57 1.27
N LYS A 170 5.64 2.80 1.72
CA LYS A 170 6.66 3.73 1.22
C LYS A 170 6.91 4.84 2.24
N PRO A 171 8.07 5.53 2.21
CA PRO A 171 8.27 6.75 2.98
C PRO A 171 7.26 7.83 2.59
N ALA A 172 6.86 8.66 3.54
CA ALA A 172 5.86 9.71 3.29
C ALA A 172 6.33 10.79 2.32
N ASP A 173 7.64 11.03 2.26
CA ASP A 173 8.29 12.07 1.45
C ASP A 173 8.84 11.56 0.11
N VAL A 174 8.56 10.31 -0.25
CA VAL A 174 8.99 9.69 -1.50
C VAL A 174 7.77 9.14 -2.24
N GLY A 175 7.72 9.28 -3.55
CA GLY A 175 6.58 8.80 -4.35
C GLY A 175 6.88 8.65 -5.84
N PRO A 176 5.88 8.25 -6.62
CA PRO A 176 6.04 7.96 -8.03
C PRO A 176 6.68 9.08 -8.85
N SER A 177 6.43 10.35 -8.52
CA SER A 177 7.02 11.51 -9.23
C SER A 177 8.54 11.65 -9.04
N ASP A 178 9.14 10.92 -8.10
CA ASP A 178 10.59 10.97 -7.89
C ASP A 178 11.39 10.13 -8.89
N LEU A 179 10.70 9.22 -9.62
CA LEU A 179 11.29 8.35 -10.64
C LEU A 179 10.41 8.24 -11.89
N ASP A 180 10.07 9.39 -12.48
CA ASP A 180 9.35 9.44 -13.75
C ASP A 180 10.17 8.90 -14.92
N PRO A 181 9.52 8.20 -15.85
CA PRO A 181 8.13 7.74 -15.85
C PRO A 181 7.97 6.32 -15.25
N ASN A 182 9.02 5.74 -14.68
CA ASN A 182 9.12 4.30 -14.40
C ASN A 182 8.41 3.87 -13.12
N TRP A 183 8.37 4.69 -12.09
CA TRP A 183 7.49 4.47 -10.95
C TRP A 183 6.12 5.08 -11.26
N VAL A 184 5.20 4.26 -11.75
CA VAL A 184 3.94 4.74 -12.34
C VAL A 184 2.96 5.21 -11.29
N ILE A 185 2.68 4.35 -10.30
CA ILE A 185 1.70 4.64 -9.22
C ILE A 185 2.14 4.05 -7.89
N HIS A 186 1.56 4.60 -6.82
CA HIS A 186 1.50 3.97 -5.50
C HIS A 186 0.05 3.88 -5.03
N THR A 187 -0.37 2.72 -4.56
CA THR A 187 -1.73 2.50 -4.07
C THR A 187 -1.73 1.92 -2.67
N SER A 188 -2.64 2.40 -1.83
CA SER A 188 -2.87 1.78 -0.52
C SER A 188 -4.32 2.02 -0.12
N PRO A 189 -5.02 1.04 0.49
CA PRO A 189 -6.28 1.37 1.13
C PRO A 189 -6.04 2.34 2.29
N ASP A 190 -7.10 3.03 2.72
CA ASP A 190 -7.02 3.86 3.93
C ASP A 190 -6.90 2.96 5.16
N ASN A 191 -5.66 2.73 5.58
CA ASN A 191 -5.37 1.86 6.71
C ASN A 191 -5.81 2.45 8.06
N VAL A 192 -5.88 3.78 8.19
CA VAL A 192 -6.40 4.43 9.40
C VAL A 192 -7.90 4.14 9.52
N VAL A 193 -8.65 4.33 8.43
CA VAL A 193 -10.09 4.01 8.39
C VAL A 193 -10.32 2.52 8.62
N ASN A 194 -9.51 1.64 8.04
CA ASN A 194 -9.66 0.20 8.22
C ASN A 194 -9.41 -0.24 9.67
N GLY A 195 -8.32 0.24 10.28
CA GLY A 195 -8.01 -0.04 11.69
C GLY A 195 -9.08 0.48 12.66
N TYR A 196 -9.64 1.67 12.36
CA TYR A 196 -10.77 2.23 13.10
C TYR A 196 -12.04 1.38 12.94
N ASN A 197 -12.40 1.00 11.73
CA ASN A 197 -13.63 0.27 11.45
C ASN A 197 -13.68 -1.10 12.15
N ILE A 198 -12.58 -1.86 12.12
CA ILE A 198 -12.53 -3.16 12.82
C ILE A 198 -12.52 -2.98 14.34
N ALA A 199 -11.86 -1.93 14.85
CA ALA A 199 -11.89 -1.60 16.28
C ALA A 199 -13.31 -1.23 16.73
N LYS A 200 -13.98 -0.36 15.96
CA LYS A 200 -15.36 0.03 16.23
C LYS A 200 -16.30 -1.18 16.23
N ALA A 201 -16.24 -2.05 15.24
CA ALA A 201 -17.03 -3.26 15.18
C ALA A 201 -16.78 -4.17 16.40
N LEU A 202 -15.50 -4.32 16.81
CA LEU A 202 -15.14 -5.06 18.02
C LEU A 202 -15.75 -4.43 19.28
N PHE A 203 -15.60 -3.12 19.48
CA PHE A 203 -16.07 -2.41 20.66
C PHE A 203 -17.60 -2.40 20.74
N ASP A 204 -18.29 -2.21 19.61
CA ASP A 204 -19.75 -2.29 19.55
C ASP A 204 -20.25 -3.71 19.95
N SER A 205 -19.55 -4.76 19.52
CA SER A 205 -19.87 -6.14 19.88
C SER A 205 -19.69 -6.43 21.37
N MET A 206 -18.78 -5.70 22.03
CA MET A 206 -18.53 -5.76 23.47
C MET A 206 -19.48 -4.87 24.31
N GLY A 207 -20.38 -4.11 23.66
CA GLY A 207 -21.25 -3.15 24.35
C GLY A 207 -20.53 -1.86 24.77
N GLY A 208 -19.36 -1.57 24.21
CA GLY A 208 -18.59 -0.35 24.43
C GLY A 208 -17.75 -0.34 25.70
N GLU A 209 -17.58 -1.48 26.39
CA GLU A 209 -16.80 -1.59 27.63
C GLU A 209 -16.07 -2.94 27.74
N GLY A 210 -15.00 -2.99 28.52
CA GLY A 210 -14.25 -4.19 28.82
C GLY A 210 -12.78 -4.12 28.41
N GLN A 211 -12.10 -5.26 28.56
CA GLN A 211 -10.65 -5.37 28.30
C GLN A 211 -10.39 -5.94 26.91
N ILE A 212 -9.35 -5.43 26.26
CA ILE A 212 -8.89 -5.96 24.97
C ILE A 212 -7.38 -6.25 24.98
N PHE A 213 -7.00 -7.19 24.11
CA PHE A 213 -5.63 -7.35 23.62
C PHE A 213 -5.46 -6.66 22.28
N VAL A 214 -4.23 -6.16 22.04
CA VAL A 214 -3.83 -5.55 20.78
C VAL A 214 -2.65 -6.31 20.21
N VAL A 215 -2.83 -6.94 19.04
CA VAL A 215 -1.80 -7.67 18.32
C VAL A 215 -1.42 -6.88 17.09
N GLN A 216 -0.29 -6.16 17.20
CA GLN A 216 0.21 -5.28 16.14
C GLN A 216 0.93 -6.04 15.02
N GLY A 217 1.02 -5.41 13.84
CA GLY A 217 1.84 -5.91 12.74
C GLY A 217 3.33 -5.63 12.92
N LEU A 218 4.07 -5.63 11.81
CA LEU A 218 5.49 -5.36 11.82
C LEU A 218 5.79 -3.92 12.22
N LEU A 219 6.71 -3.72 13.14
CA LEU A 219 7.15 -2.40 13.57
C LEU A 219 7.84 -1.63 12.42
N GLY A 220 7.52 -0.33 12.29
CA GLY A 220 8.08 0.53 11.26
C GLY A 220 7.47 0.32 9.86
N ASN A 221 6.42 -0.49 9.76
CA ASN A 221 5.66 -0.69 8.53
C ASN A 221 4.50 0.32 8.47
N THR A 222 4.36 1.03 7.34
CA THR A 222 3.35 2.10 7.17
C THR A 222 1.93 1.60 7.42
N ALA A 223 1.58 0.44 6.88
CA ALA A 223 0.23 -0.12 7.05
C ALA A 223 -0.05 -0.51 8.52
N SER A 224 0.95 -1.09 9.22
CA SER A 224 0.83 -1.43 10.65
C SER A 224 0.58 -0.19 11.50
N ASN A 225 1.41 0.84 11.32
CA ASN A 225 1.32 2.09 12.06
C ASN A 225 -0.02 2.79 11.82
N ALA A 226 -0.49 2.84 10.56
CA ALA A 226 -1.75 3.49 10.21
C ALA A 226 -2.98 2.73 10.76
N ARG A 227 -2.98 1.39 10.74
CA ARG A 227 -4.03 0.57 11.38
C ARG A 227 -4.08 0.81 12.88
N TYR A 228 -2.92 0.87 13.53
CA TYR A 228 -2.82 1.18 14.95
C TYR A 228 -3.30 2.61 15.28
N GLU A 229 -3.00 3.61 14.43
CA GLU A 229 -3.58 4.96 14.55
C GLU A 229 -5.11 4.92 14.49
N GLY A 230 -5.68 4.10 13.60
CA GLY A 230 -7.12 3.88 13.51
C GLY A 230 -7.72 3.30 14.81
N LEU A 231 -7.05 2.30 15.41
CA LEU A 231 -7.42 1.78 16.72
C LEU A 231 -7.40 2.89 17.80
N GLN A 232 -6.34 3.72 17.83
CA GLN A 232 -6.25 4.81 18.82
C GLN A 232 -7.42 5.80 18.69
N LYS A 233 -7.81 6.13 17.45
CA LYS A 233 -9.00 6.99 17.21
C LYS A 233 -10.29 6.36 17.72
N ALA A 234 -10.47 5.05 17.55
CA ALA A 234 -11.62 4.35 18.10
C ALA A 234 -11.63 4.36 19.64
N LEU A 235 -10.46 4.17 20.27
CA LEU A 235 -10.33 4.21 21.73
C LEU A 235 -10.70 5.57 22.33
N GLU A 236 -10.48 6.68 21.60
CA GLU A 236 -10.92 8.02 22.04
C GLU A 236 -12.44 8.11 22.16
N GLU A 237 -13.20 7.36 21.34
CA GLU A 237 -14.67 7.34 21.35
C GLU A 237 -15.25 6.31 22.34
N TYR A 238 -14.45 5.32 22.76
CA TYR A 238 -14.85 4.24 23.66
C TYR A 238 -14.06 4.23 24.98
N PRO A 239 -14.26 5.21 25.87
CA PRO A 239 -13.42 5.42 27.06
C PRO A 239 -13.51 4.31 28.11
N ASN A 240 -14.44 3.37 27.99
CA ASN A 240 -14.58 2.22 28.89
C ASN A 240 -13.94 0.94 28.31
N ILE A 241 -13.29 1.02 27.14
CA ILE A 241 -12.44 -0.04 26.62
C ILE A 241 -11.04 0.15 27.16
N GLU A 242 -10.47 -0.89 27.78
CA GLU A 242 -9.15 -0.89 28.37
C GLU A 242 -8.19 -1.82 27.57
N VAL A 243 -7.08 -1.28 27.07
CA VAL A 243 -6.01 -2.10 26.49
C VAL A 243 -5.16 -2.66 27.63
N VAL A 244 -5.22 -3.98 27.87
CA VAL A 244 -4.50 -4.63 28.97
C VAL A 244 -3.23 -5.36 28.52
N ALA A 245 -3.09 -5.62 27.21
CA ALA A 245 -1.89 -6.16 26.61
C ALA A 245 -1.76 -5.67 25.16
N ASP A 246 -0.54 -5.30 24.76
CA ASP A 246 -0.22 -4.75 23.45
C ASP A 246 1.21 -5.14 23.07
N ASP A 247 1.37 -5.85 21.95
CA ASP A 247 2.69 -6.21 21.37
C ASP A 247 2.55 -6.55 19.88
N THR A 248 3.68 -6.71 19.20
CA THR A 248 3.75 -7.08 17.79
C THR A 248 3.85 -8.60 17.60
N ALA A 249 3.16 -9.11 16.57
CA ALA A 249 3.30 -10.48 16.10
C ALA A 249 3.71 -10.55 14.60
N ASN A 250 4.28 -9.48 14.07
CA ASN A 250 4.98 -9.44 12.78
C ASN A 250 4.21 -10.04 11.59
N TRP A 251 2.87 -9.90 11.56
CA TRP A 251 1.97 -10.51 10.57
C TRP A 251 1.91 -12.06 10.63
N ASN A 252 2.43 -12.67 11.71
CA ASN A 252 2.64 -14.10 11.84
C ASN A 252 1.60 -14.76 12.76
N THR A 253 1.00 -15.85 12.30
CA THR A 253 -0.01 -16.61 13.03
C THR A 253 0.55 -17.25 14.32
N ASP A 254 1.73 -17.89 14.25
CA ASP A 254 2.31 -18.61 15.39
C ASP A 254 2.77 -17.65 16.49
N GLU A 255 3.30 -16.47 16.11
CA GLU A 255 3.67 -15.44 17.06
C GLU A 255 2.43 -14.86 17.77
N ALA A 256 1.35 -14.60 17.03
CA ALA A 256 0.09 -14.14 17.61
C ALA A 256 -0.52 -15.19 18.53
N LEU A 257 -0.51 -16.47 18.13
CA LEU A 257 -0.94 -17.58 18.99
C LEU A 257 -0.21 -17.57 20.33
N ALA A 258 1.13 -17.52 20.30
CA ALA A 258 1.95 -17.56 21.51
C ALA A 258 1.74 -16.35 22.43
N LEU A 259 1.55 -15.15 21.85
CA LEU A 259 1.23 -13.93 22.61
C LEU A 259 -0.12 -14.07 23.32
N VAL A 260 -1.16 -14.44 22.57
CA VAL A 260 -2.52 -14.54 23.11
C VAL A 260 -2.62 -15.64 24.17
N GLU A 261 -2.03 -16.81 23.97
CA GLU A 261 -1.95 -17.86 25.01
C GLU A 261 -1.33 -17.34 26.31
N THR A 262 -0.25 -16.57 26.19
CA THR A 262 0.43 -15.96 27.35
C THR A 262 -0.48 -14.96 28.04
N TRP A 263 -1.14 -14.07 27.30
CA TRP A 263 -1.99 -13.02 27.85
C TRP A 263 -3.29 -13.55 28.48
N LEU A 264 -3.88 -14.60 27.92
CA LEU A 264 -5.05 -15.26 28.50
C LEU A 264 -4.80 -15.79 29.91
N THR A 265 -3.57 -16.18 30.25
CA THR A 265 -3.23 -16.60 31.61
C THR A 265 -3.16 -15.45 32.61
N GLN A 266 -2.91 -14.23 32.13
CA GLN A 266 -2.76 -13.02 32.94
C GLN A 266 -4.06 -12.23 33.04
N TYR A 267 -4.87 -12.24 31.98
CA TYR A 267 -6.11 -11.47 31.83
C TYR A 267 -7.27 -12.39 31.36
N PRO A 268 -7.77 -13.27 32.25
CA PRO A 268 -8.78 -14.26 31.88
C PRO A 268 -10.16 -13.68 31.52
N ASP A 269 -10.41 -12.41 31.88
CA ASP A 269 -11.68 -11.72 31.65
C ASP A 269 -11.65 -10.83 30.40
N VAL A 270 -10.67 -11.00 29.50
CA VAL A 270 -10.59 -10.26 28.24
C VAL A 270 -11.86 -10.46 27.40
N GLY A 271 -12.40 -9.37 26.85
CA GLY A 271 -13.62 -9.36 26.03
C GLY A 271 -13.36 -9.31 24.53
N GLY A 272 -12.18 -8.82 24.11
CA GLY A 272 -11.87 -8.65 22.68
C GLY A 272 -10.38 -8.70 22.36
N ILE A 273 -10.06 -9.03 21.11
CA ILE A 273 -8.71 -9.02 20.54
C ILE A 273 -8.73 -8.29 19.21
N TRP A 274 -8.05 -7.15 19.18
CA TRP A 274 -7.80 -6.43 17.95
C TRP A 274 -6.49 -6.92 17.32
N CYS A 275 -6.56 -7.43 16.09
CA CYS A 275 -5.40 -7.87 15.34
C CYS A 275 -5.22 -6.99 14.11
N ALA A 276 -4.00 -6.53 13.85
CA ALA A 276 -3.73 -5.68 12.72
C ALA A 276 -3.89 -6.41 11.36
N ASN A 277 -3.94 -7.76 11.32
CA ASN A 277 -4.35 -8.53 10.15
C ASN A 277 -4.99 -9.89 10.53
N ASP A 278 -5.53 -10.57 9.52
CA ASP A 278 -6.23 -11.85 9.68
C ASP A 278 -5.31 -13.03 10.02
N ASN A 279 -4.07 -13.06 9.55
CA ASN A 279 -3.13 -14.12 9.95
C ASN A 279 -2.94 -14.12 11.48
N MET A 280 -2.80 -12.94 12.07
CA MET A 280 -2.71 -12.81 13.53
C MET A 280 -4.04 -13.09 14.22
N ALA A 281 -5.18 -12.71 13.60
CA ALA A 281 -6.50 -13.06 14.10
C ALA A 281 -6.74 -14.59 14.09
N THR A 282 -6.23 -15.30 13.09
CA THR A 282 -6.22 -16.78 13.06
C THR A 282 -5.45 -17.35 14.25
N GLY A 283 -4.27 -16.82 14.57
CA GLY A 283 -3.50 -17.22 15.76
C GLY A 283 -4.27 -16.96 17.07
N ALA A 284 -4.91 -15.79 17.16
CA ALA A 284 -5.76 -15.44 18.30
C ALA A 284 -6.95 -16.41 18.46
N LEU A 285 -7.64 -16.76 17.36
CA LEU A 285 -8.75 -17.73 17.38
C LEU A 285 -8.29 -19.13 17.80
N GLN A 286 -7.09 -19.55 17.40
CA GLN A 286 -6.51 -20.84 17.82
C GLN A 286 -6.24 -20.85 19.34
N ALA A 287 -5.69 -19.77 19.90
CA ALA A 287 -5.47 -19.64 21.33
C ALA A 287 -6.80 -19.66 22.12
N LEU A 288 -7.81 -18.97 21.61
CA LEU A 288 -9.16 -18.95 22.20
C LEU A 288 -9.84 -20.32 22.13
N ASP A 289 -9.67 -21.06 21.03
CA ASP A 289 -10.20 -22.41 20.90
C ASP A 289 -9.59 -23.37 21.92
N ALA A 290 -8.26 -23.34 22.07
CA ALA A 290 -7.53 -24.12 23.07
C ALA A 290 -7.98 -23.79 24.51
N ALA A 291 -8.35 -22.53 24.79
CA ALA A 291 -8.85 -22.07 26.08
C ALA A 291 -10.37 -22.28 26.26
N GLY A 292 -11.12 -22.74 25.27
CA GLY A 292 -12.57 -22.88 25.29
C GLY A 292 -13.34 -21.54 25.30
N LEU A 293 -12.72 -20.49 24.78
CA LEU A 293 -13.22 -19.11 24.70
C LEU A 293 -13.62 -18.66 23.29
N LYS A 294 -13.40 -19.47 22.25
CA LYS A 294 -13.79 -19.20 20.88
C LYS A 294 -15.29 -18.89 20.78
N GLY A 295 -15.64 -17.82 20.10
CA GLY A 295 -17.02 -17.31 20.02
C GLY A 295 -17.54 -16.61 21.27
N LYS A 296 -16.72 -16.48 22.34
CA LYS A 296 -17.07 -15.72 23.56
C LYS A 296 -16.24 -14.43 23.69
N VAL A 297 -15.06 -14.43 23.14
CA VAL A 297 -14.16 -13.26 23.04
C VAL A 297 -14.21 -12.80 21.59
N GLY A 298 -14.47 -11.51 21.36
CA GLY A 298 -14.49 -10.92 20.04
C GLY A 298 -13.09 -10.93 19.43
N VAL A 299 -12.99 -11.17 18.11
CA VAL A 299 -11.72 -11.09 17.37
C VAL A 299 -11.96 -10.34 16.08
N CYS A 300 -11.10 -9.37 15.76
CA CYS A 300 -11.14 -8.70 14.47
C CYS A 300 -9.77 -8.70 13.78
N GLY A 301 -9.78 -8.54 12.45
CA GLY A 301 -8.59 -8.51 11.61
C GLY A 301 -8.80 -7.68 10.34
N ILE A 302 -7.84 -7.75 9.44
CA ILE A 302 -7.88 -7.14 8.10
C ILE A 302 -7.27 -8.15 7.13
N ASP A 303 -7.82 -8.32 5.95
CA ASP A 303 -7.42 -9.01 4.72
C ASP A 303 -8.58 -9.81 4.11
N ALA A 304 -9.65 -10.10 4.87
CA ALA A 304 -10.77 -10.98 4.52
C ALA A 304 -10.30 -12.39 4.11
N ASN A 305 -9.36 -12.95 4.87
CA ASN A 305 -8.93 -14.34 4.67
C ASN A 305 -10.11 -15.30 4.87
N THR A 306 -10.13 -16.36 4.09
CA THR A 306 -11.26 -17.30 4.05
C THR A 306 -11.64 -17.86 5.42
N ASP A 307 -10.66 -18.21 6.25
CA ASP A 307 -10.85 -18.75 7.60
C ASP A 307 -11.47 -17.72 8.56
N ILE A 308 -11.08 -16.45 8.47
CA ILE A 308 -11.67 -15.38 9.28
C ILE A 308 -13.09 -15.05 8.79
N VAL A 309 -13.31 -14.99 7.48
CA VAL A 309 -14.67 -14.81 6.92
C VAL A 309 -15.59 -15.96 7.34
N GLU A 310 -15.11 -17.20 7.33
CA GLU A 310 -15.86 -18.36 7.84
C GLU A 310 -16.14 -18.24 9.34
N ALA A 311 -15.16 -17.79 10.13
CA ALA A 311 -15.33 -17.58 11.57
C ALA A 311 -16.36 -16.49 11.85
N ILE A 312 -16.41 -15.39 11.07
CA ILE A 312 -17.46 -14.36 11.19
C ILE A 312 -18.82 -14.94 10.81
N ALA A 313 -18.92 -15.71 9.72
CA ALA A 313 -20.17 -16.36 9.30
C ALA A 313 -20.73 -17.29 10.36
N ASN A 314 -19.86 -17.90 11.18
CA ASN A 314 -20.20 -18.81 12.28
C ASN A 314 -20.37 -18.11 13.64
N GLY A 315 -20.12 -16.80 13.75
CA GLY A 315 -20.16 -16.04 15.00
C GLY A 315 -18.96 -16.32 15.93
N GLU A 316 -17.84 -16.78 15.39
CA GLU A 316 -16.59 -17.07 16.11
C GLU A 316 -15.58 -15.92 16.06
N ALA A 317 -15.72 -15.01 15.09
CA ALA A 317 -15.00 -13.74 14.96
C ALA A 317 -15.97 -12.59 14.73
N THR A 318 -15.51 -11.36 14.92
CA THR A 318 -16.35 -10.15 14.91
C THR A 318 -16.31 -9.41 13.59
N ALA A 319 -15.13 -9.12 13.05
CA ALA A 319 -14.99 -8.33 11.85
C ALA A 319 -13.65 -8.57 11.13
N THR A 320 -13.67 -8.36 9.82
CA THR A 320 -12.49 -8.15 8.99
C THR A 320 -12.77 -7.10 7.91
N VAL A 321 -11.72 -6.61 7.26
CA VAL A 321 -11.83 -5.71 6.10
C VAL A 321 -11.11 -6.34 4.92
N SER A 322 -11.79 -6.45 3.79
CA SER A 322 -11.14 -6.79 2.52
C SER A 322 -10.51 -5.56 1.89
N SER A 323 -9.24 -5.65 1.57
CA SER A 323 -8.50 -4.68 0.74
C SER A 323 -8.42 -5.11 -0.72
N ASN A 324 -9.07 -6.21 -1.09
CA ASN A 324 -9.21 -6.75 -2.43
C ASN A 324 -7.88 -6.91 -3.19
N GLY A 325 -7.09 -7.91 -2.83
CA GLY A 325 -5.80 -8.20 -3.47
C GLY A 325 -5.89 -8.48 -4.97
N TYR A 326 -7.01 -9.06 -5.44
CA TYR A 326 -7.27 -9.23 -6.88
C TYR A 326 -7.22 -7.90 -7.62
N LEU A 327 -7.91 -6.89 -7.06
CA LEU A 327 -7.93 -5.54 -7.59
C LEU A 327 -6.53 -4.94 -7.60
N GLN A 328 -5.82 -5.02 -6.46
CA GLN A 328 -4.49 -4.42 -6.34
C GLN A 328 -3.50 -5.03 -7.35
N GLY A 329 -3.40 -6.37 -7.42
CA GLY A 329 -2.49 -7.04 -8.35
C GLY A 329 -2.83 -6.75 -9.81
N GLY A 330 -4.12 -6.88 -10.19
CA GLY A 330 -4.55 -6.74 -11.58
C GLY A 330 -4.50 -5.31 -12.12
N TYR A 331 -5.14 -4.36 -11.41
CA TYR A 331 -5.21 -2.98 -11.89
C TYR A 331 -3.87 -2.24 -11.84
N THR A 332 -3.03 -2.51 -10.84
CA THR A 332 -1.67 -1.94 -10.83
C THR A 332 -0.88 -2.34 -12.07
N LEU A 333 -0.97 -3.62 -12.45
CA LEU A 333 -0.33 -4.11 -13.66
C LEU A 333 -0.99 -3.52 -14.93
N ALA A 334 -2.31 -3.32 -14.95
CA ALA A 334 -2.99 -2.70 -16.09
C ALA A 334 -2.56 -1.23 -16.30
N ILE A 335 -2.40 -0.45 -15.23
CA ILE A 335 -1.88 0.93 -15.29
C ILE A 335 -0.42 0.93 -15.79
N CYS A 336 0.43 0.05 -15.25
CA CYS A 336 1.81 -0.10 -15.72
C CYS A 336 1.89 -0.56 -17.18
N TYR A 337 0.96 -1.43 -17.62
CA TYR A 337 0.83 -1.84 -19.01
C TYR A 337 0.51 -0.68 -19.94
N ALA A 338 -0.44 0.17 -19.55
CA ALA A 338 -0.79 1.35 -20.34
C ALA A 338 0.43 2.29 -20.55
N ALA A 339 1.25 2.46 -19.52
CA ALA A 339 2.51 3.20 -19.61
C ALA A 339 3.54 2.50 -20.54
N TRP A 340 3.75 1.19 -20.36
CA TRP A 340 4.67 0.41 -21.19
C TRP A 340 4.23 0.38 -22.66
N ALA A 341 2.92 0.28 -22.92
CA ALA A 341 2.38 0.28 -24.28
C ALA A 341 2.45 1.66 -24.95
N GLY A 342 2.80 2.72 -24.21
CA GLY A 342 2.86 4.09 -24.71
C GLY A 342 1.48 4.76 -24.86
N LEU A 343 0.45 4.22 -24.20
CA LEU A 343 -0.91 4.78 -24.17
C LEU A 343 -1.08 5.81 -23.06
N LEU A 344 -0.27 5.75 -22.04
CA LEU A 344 -0.29 6.60 -20.86
C LEU A 344 1.11 7.19 -20.61
N ASP A 345 1.18 8.50 -20.41
CA ASP A 345 2.38 9.15 -19.89
C ASP A 345 2.23 9.34 -18.38
N PRO A 346 2.96 8.58 -17.54
CA PRO A 346 2.85 8.71 -16.10
C PRO A 346 3.20 10.10 -15.58
N ALA A 347 4.14 10.81 -16.21
CA ALA A 347 4.55 12.15 -15.80
C ALA A 347 3.45 13.22 -16.04
N ALA A 348 2.50 12.94 -16.94
CA ALA A 348 1.37 13.81 -17.22
C ALA A 348 0.15 13.54 -16.31
N LEU A 349 0.17 12.48 -15.49
CA LEU A 349 -0.93 12.17 -14.59
C LEU A 349 -1.02 13.19 -13.44
N PRO A 350 -2.24 13.59 -13.04
CA PRO A 350 -2.45 14.31 -11.79
C PRO A 350 -1.94 13.52 -10.58
N ALA A 351 -1.53 14.22 -9.53
CA ALA A 351 -0.94 13.59 -8.35
C ALA A 351 -1.88 12.55 -7.69
N ASP A 352 -3.19 12.81 -7.67
CA ASP A 352 -4.22 11.91 -7.15
C ASP A 352 -4.50 10.69 -8.06
N PHE A 353 -3.89 10.62 -9.24
CA PHE A 353 -3.82 9.45 -10.12
C PHE A 353 -2.49 8.71 -10.03
N ARG A 354 -1.51 9.32 -9.37
CA ARG A 354 -0.21 8.72 -9.09
C ARG A 354 -0.19 8.04 -7.72
N GLU A 355 -0.87 8.66 -6.75
CA GLU A 355 -1.03 8.12 -5.38
C GLU A 355 -2.50 8.19 -4.98
N PHE A 356 -3.11 7.03 -4.72
CA PHE A 356 -4.53 6.98 -4.41
C PHE A 356 -4.92 5.79 -3.54
N ALA A 357 -6.08 5.95 -2.87
CA ALA A 357 -6.68 4.88 -2.09
C ALA A 357 -7.46 3.90 -2.98
N THR A 358 -7.36 2.61 -2.63
CA THR A 358 -8.18 1.54 -3.20
C THR A 358 -9.39 1.27 -2.30
N PRO A 359 -10.54 0.84 -2.87
CA PRO A 359 -11.75 0.57 -2.09
C PRO A 359 -11.56 -0.64 -1.16
N THR A 360 -12.22 -0.58 -0.02
CA THR A 360 -12.25 -1.66 0.98
C THR A 360 -13.69 -2.03 1.31
N VAL A 361 -13.89 -3.25 1.80
CA VAL A 361 -15.18 -3.76 2.24
C VAL A 361 -15.08 -4.24 3.68
N LEU A 362 -15.85 -3.63 4.58
CA LEU A 362 -16.00 -4.10 5.96
C LEU A 362 -16.93 -5.33 5.98
N ILE A 363 -16.52 -6.38 6.67
CA ILE A 363 -17.26 -7.62 6.87
C ILE A 363 -17.40 -7.80 8.39
N ASP A 364 -18.52 -7.35 8.96
CA ASP A 364 -18.74 -7.26 10.40
C ASP A 364 -20.01 -7.99 10.88
N SER A 365 -20.53 -8.87 10.03
CA SER A 365 -21.72 -9.65 10.35
C SER A 365 -21.71 -10.99 9.61
N PRO A 366 -22.45 -12.01 10.12
CA PRO A 366 -22.62 -13.28 9.41
C PRO A 366 -23.24 -13.15 8.03
N GLU A 367 -24.08 -12.12 7.80
CA GLU A 367 -24.68 -11.85 6.50
C GLU A 367 -23.63 -11.31 5.54
N ALA A 368 -22.88 -10.27 5.93
CA ALA A 368 -21.79 -9.71 5.13
C ALA A 368 -20.73 -10.76 4.80
N ALA A 369 -20.40 -11.65 5.74
CA ALA A 369 -19.47 -12.75 5.52
C ALA A 369 -19.97 -13.75 4.46
N LYS A 370 -21.26 -14.10 4.48
CA LYS A 370 -21.87 -14.97 3.47
C LYS A 370 -21.92 -14.31 2.10
N ASP A 371 -22.20 -13.03 2.04
CA ASP A 371 -22.19 -12.26 0.79
C ASP A 371 -20.76 -12.22 0.21
N TRP A 372 -19.76 -12.00 1.07
CA TRP A 372 -18.34 -12.02 0.66
C TRP A 372 -17.89 -13.42 0.17
N GLN A 373 -18.31 -14.52 0.80
CA GLN A 373 -18.03 -15.88 0.33
C GLN A 373 -18.56 -16.18 -1.07
N ASN A 374 -19.61 -15.47 -1.49
CA ASN A 374 -20.19 -15.57 -2.83
C ASN A 374 -19.64 -14.51 -3.81
N TYR A 375 -18.79 -13.61 -3.33
CA TYR A 375 -18.20 -12.57 -4.17
C TYR A 375 -17.32 -13.20 -5.25
N LYS A 376 -17.54 -12.74 -6.47
CA LYS A 376 -16.72 -13.12 -7.62
C LYS A 376 -16.10 -11.82 -8.17
N PRO A 377 -14.78 -11.74 -8.23
CA PRO A 377 -14.15 -10.57 -8.83
C PRO A 377 -14.47 -10.50 -10.32
N GLU A 378 -15.08 -9.42 -10.75
CA GLU A 378 -15.28 -9.06 -12.16
C GLU A 378 -14.59 -7.71 -12.38
N PHE A 379 -13.52 -7.68 -13.20
CA PHE A 379 -12.72 -6.51 -13.42
C PHE A 379 -12.65 -6.16 -14.90
N ASP A 380 -12.80 -4.88 -15.20
CA ASP A 380 -12.57 -4.33 -16.54
C ASP A 380 -11.19 -3.66 -16.58
N PHE A 381 -10.15 -4.41 -16.92
CA PHE A 381 -8.80 -3.89 -17.01
C PHE A 381 -8.57 -2.93 -18.18
N SER A 382 -9.53 -2.81 -19.11
CA SER A 382 -9.48 -1.75 -20.10
C SER A 382 -9.70 -0.36 -19.49
N ARG A 383 -10.25 -0.29 -18.28
CA ARG A 383 -10.50 0.93 -17.50
C ARG A 383 -9.64 0.94 -16.23
N PRO A 384 -8.31 1.09 -16.35
CA PRO A 384 -7.39 0.74 -15.28
C PRO A 384 -7.48 1.64 -14.04
N PHE A 385 -8.12 2.82 -14.13
CA PHE A 385 -8.32 3.70 -12.98
C PHE A 385 -9.68 3.52 -12.26
N ASP A 386 -10.52 2.57 -12.68
CA ASP A 386 -11.77 2.24 -11.96
C ASP A 386 -11.50 1.61 -10.57
N CYS A 387 -10.25 1.26 -10.27
CA CYS A 387 -9.80 0.80 -8.95
C CYS A 387 -9.62 1.92 -7.91
N ARG A 388 -9.83 3.19 -8.26
CA ARG A 388 -9.66 4.32 -7.33
C ARG A 388 -10.92 4.54 -6.49
N VAL A 389 -10.74 4.91 -5.22
CA VAL A 389 -11.82 5.56 -4.47
C VAL A 389 -11.95 6.98 -4.99
N ALA A 390 -13.14 7.35 -5.46
CA ALA A 390 -13.41 8.73 -5.82
C ALA A 390 -13.27 9.61 -4.56
N GLY A 391 -12.41 10.61 -4.63
CA GLY A 391 -12.17 11.57 -3.56
C GLY A 391 -13.33 12.54 -3.39
#